data_cddcee5534ad3cdea0ab395bedcf7027
#
_entry.id   cddcee5534ad3cdea0ab395bedcf7027
#
_cell.length_a   1.000
_cell.length_b   1.000
_cell.length_c   1.000
_cell.angle_alpha   90.00
_cell.angle_beta   90.00
_cell.angle_gamma   90.00
#
_symmetry.space_group_name_H-M   'P 1'
#
loop_
_entity.id
_entity.type
_entity.pdbx_description
1 polymer ?
#
loop_
_entity_poly.entity_id
_entity_poly.type
_entity_poly.pdbx_seq_one_letter_code
_entity_poly.pdbx_strand_id
1 'polypeptide(L)'
;TPNNDWIPSFGTQIYKALFNVKTYIITTNDNGIQEISIRGIPPIKTDNLGRKWISWVDTPQTDLKEMDVANKFVFIGVTANGVMPQIATPVGLLEPHKIQAALSESILIQNSPYIPDFALALEILIFGIFVSLTWIVINYLGVTKGVSIAIFLLLTTGLLGSFSIHKGYLIDVSWTLISQFITGAVAFYINFRKQFKLRQLIKKQFEHYLDPRQVKQLQKNPDLLKLGGEKRYATFLFTDVRGFT
;
A
#
# COMPACT_ATOMS: atom_id res chain seq x y z
N THR A 1 10.84 -9.40 -31.22
CA THR A 1 10.62 -9.86 -32.62
C THR A 1 11.01 -11.33 -32.75
N PRO A 2 10.57 -12.04 -33.77
CA PRO A 2 10.99 -13.42 -34.05
C PRO A 2 12.52 -13.59 -34.15
N ASN A 3 13.25 -12.51 -34.47
CA ASN A 3 14.69 -12.49 -34.61
C ASN A 3 15.42 -11.95 -33.36
N ASN A 4 14.73 -11.76 -32.24
CA ASN A 4 15.29 -11.17 -31.02
C ASN A 4 15.82 -9.72 -31.18
N ASP A 5 15.38 -9.01 -32.20
CA ASP A 5 15.79 -7.63 -32.45
C ASP A 5 14.99 -6.64 -31.60
N TRP A 6 15.67 -5.63 -31.09
CA TRP A 6 15.06 -4.55 -30.33
C TRP A 6 14.37 -3.57 -31.28
N ILE A 7 13.03 -3.43 -31.16
CA ILE A 7 12.28 -2.42 -31.90
C ILE A 7 12.02 -1.23 -30.96
N PRO A 8 12.52 -0.05 -31.32
CA PRO A 8 12.26 1.15 -30.53
C PRO A 8 10.79 1.55 -30.62
N SER A 9 10.26 2.12 -29.53
CA SER A 9 8.91 2.66 -29.50
C SER A 9 8.74 3.85 -30.44
N PHE A 10 7.51 4.15 -30.83
CA PHE A 10 7.22 5.33 -31.67
C PHE A 10 7.76 6.61 -31.05
N GLY A 11 7.57 6.81 -29.72
CA GLY A 11 8.09 7.96 -29.00
C GLY A 11 9.62 8.12 -29.08
N THR A 12 10.38 7.02 -28.99
CA THR A 12 11.85 7.07 -29.14
C THR A 12 12.27 7.33 -30.58
N GLN A 13 11.51 6.85 -31.55
CA GLN A 13 11.78 7.10 -32.98
C GLN A 13 11.61 8.58 -33.36
N ILE A 14 10.65 9.28 -32.79
CA ILE A 14 10.45 10.72 -32.99
C ILE A 14 11.73 11.48 -32.65
N TYR A 15 12.33 11.21 -31.48
CA TYR A 15 13.54 11.89 -31.04
C TYR A 15 14.75 11.55 -31.92
N LYS A 16 14.84 10.30 -32.36
CA LYS A 16 15.87 9.89 -33.30
C LYS A 16 15.78 10.65 -34.61
N ALA A 17 14.57 10.80 -35.16
CA ALA A 17 14.32 11.55 -36.37
C ALA A 17 14.63 13.04 -36.19
N LEU A 18 14.18 13.64 -35.08
CA LEU A 18 14.40 15.06 -34.78
C LEU A 18 15.87 15.44 -34.70
N PHE A 19 16.67 14.68 -33.99
CA PHE A 19 18.08 14.94 -33.77
C PHE A 19 18.98 14.32 -34.84
N ASN A 20 18.40 13.71 -35.88
CA ASN A 20 19.10 13.02 -36.96
C ASN A 20 20.14 12.01 -36.44
N VAL A 21 19.78 11.26 -35.41
CA VAL A 21 20.67 10.28 -34.77
C VAL A 21 20.40 8.89 -35.36
N LYS A 22 21.49 8.19 -35.72
CA LYS A 22 21.36 6.83 -36.32
C LYS A 22 21.31 5.69 -35.32
N THR A 23 21.80 5.92 -34.11
CA THR A 23 22.01 4.86 -33.10
C THR A 23 21.36 5.20 -31.78
N TYR A 24 20.98 4.16 -31.05
CA TYR A 24 20.60 4.20 -29.64
C TYR A 24 21.73 3.60 -28.82
N ILE A 25 21.93 4.08 -27.62
CA ILE A 25 22.81 3.46 -26.62
C ILE A 25 21.87 2.89 -25.55
N ILE A 26 21.87 1.57 -25.39
CA ILE A 26 21.09 0.89 -24.36
C ILE A 26 22.05 0.46 -23.26
N THR A 27 21.92 1.01 -22.07
CA THR A 27 22.68 0.62 -20.90
C THR A 27 21.95 -0.52 -20.20
N THR A 28 22.64 -1.64 -20.02
CA THR A 28 22.11 -2.84 -19.35
C THR A 28 22.95 -3.21 -18.15
N ASN A 29 22.34 -3.85 -17.16
CA ASN A 29 23.01 -4.50 -16.04
C ASN A 29 22.58 -5.98 -15.97
N ASP A 30 22.99 -6.69 -14.93
CA ASP A 30 22.63 -8.09 -14.69
C ASP A 30 21.11 -8.33 -14.56
N ASN A 31 20.34 -7.28 -14.23
CA ASN A 31 18.89 -7.34 -14.07
C ASN A 31 18.11 -6.96 -15.35
N GLY A 32 18.78 -6.42 -16.37
CA GLY A 32 18.15 -6.01 -17.63
C GLY A 32 18.50 -4.59 -18.09
N ILE A 33 17.54 -3.91 -18.73
CA ILE A 33 17.74 -2.55 -19.26
C ILE A 33 17.63 -1.54 -18.12
N GLN A 34 18.54 -0.57 -18.07
CA GLN A 34 18.49 0.54 -17.11
C GLN A 34 18.03 1.84 -17.77
N GLU A 35 18.63 2.15 -18.89
CA GLU A 35 18.36 3.41 -19.60
C GLU A 35 18.59 3.29 -21.10
N ILE A 36 17.90 4.16 -21.81
CA ILE A 36 18.07 4.31 -23.26
C ILE A 36 18.55 5.75 -23.52
N SER A 37 19.74 5.88 -24.06
CA SER A 37 20.33 7.19 -24.37
C SER A 37 20.20 7.49 -25.86
N ILE A 38 19.70 8.67 -26.17
CA ILE A 38 19.60 9.23 -27.51
C ILE A 38 20.33 10.58 -27.49
N ARG A 39 21.24 10.82 -28.42
CA ARG A 39 21.93 12.11 -28.49
C ARG A 39 20.92 13.24 -28.67
N GLY A 40 20.99 14.27 -27.83
CA GLY A 40 20.12 15.45 -27.88
C GLY A 40 19.00 15.47 -26.84
N ILE A 41 18.74 14.36 -26.16
CA ILE A 41 17.83 14.31 -25.01
C ILE A 41 18.51 13.69 -23.79
N PRO A 42 18.05 13.98 -22.58
CA PRO A 42 18.53 13.31 -21.38
C PRO A 42 18.26 11.78 -21.43
N PRO A 43 19.06 10.96 -20.75
CA PRO A 43 18.88 9.51 -20.73
C PRO A 43 17.47 9.14 -20.24
N ILE A 44 16.81 8.25 -20.98
CA ILE A 44 15.45 7.77 -20.69
C ILE A 44 15.60 6.62 -19.70
N LYS A 45 15.31 6.85 -18.42
CA LYS A 45 15.26 5.80 -17.41
C LYS A 45 14.07 4.88 -17.66
N THR A 46 14.33 3.58 -17.63
CA THR A 46 13.32 2.53 -17.85
C THR A 46 13.35 1.53 -16.69
N ASP A 47 12.40 0.63 -16.65
CA ASP A 47 12.52 -0.57 -15.83
C ASP A 47 13.41 -1.61 -16.52
N ASN A 48 13.68 -2.74 -15.87
CA ASN A 48 14.51 -3.84 -16.36
C ASN A 48 14.03 -4.47 -17.68
N LEU A 49 12.78 -4.23 -18.06
CA LEU A 49 12.18 -4.68 -19.33
C LEU A 49 12.17 -3.58 -20.40
N GLY A 50 12.76 -2.41 -20.13
CA GLY A 50 12.78 -1.28 -21.05
C GLY A 50 11.46 -0.51 -21.11
N ARG A 51 10.57 -0.65 -20.13
CA ARG A 51 9.29 0.06 -20.07
C ARG A 51 9.47 1.40 -19.37
N LYS A 52 8.78 2.42 -19.86
CA LYS A 52 8.73 3.77 -19.28
C LYS A 52 7.34 4.05 -18.75
N TRP A 53 7.25 4.52 -17.53
CA TRP A 53 6.01 5.02 -16.96
C TRP A 53 5.69 6.41 -17.55
N ILE A 54 4.41 6.62 -17.87
CA ILE A 54 3.94 7.89 -18.43
C ILE A 54 3.49 8.78 -17.27
N SER A 55 3.99 10.02 -17.23
CA SER A 55 3.42 11.07 -16.42
C SER A 55 2.26 11.70 -17.22
N TRP A 56 1.05 11.51 -16.73
CA TRP A 56 -0.15 12.00 -17.39
C TRP A 56 -0.27 13.50 -17.14
N VAL A 57 0.24 14.29 -18.08
CA VAL A 57 0.10 15.75 -18.11
C VAL A 57 -1.00 16.10 -19.11
N ASP A 58 -1.77 17.12 -18.81
CA ASP A 58 -2.80 17.60 -19.72
C ASP A 58 -2.15 18.34 -20.90
N THR A 59 -1.99 17.61 -22.00
CA THR A 59 -1.36 18.14 -23.20
C THR A 59 -2.36 19.06 -23.92
N PRO A 60 -2.01 20.34 -24.19
CA PRO A 60 -2.91 21.28 -24.86
C PRO A 60 -3.39 20.75 -26.21
N GLN A 61 -4.70 20.81 -26.43
CA GLN A 61 -5.32 20.44 -27.69
C GLN A 61 -5.81 21.71 -28.39
N THR A 62 -5.61 21.79 -29.71
CA THR A 62 -6.03 22.89 -30.49
C THR A 62 -6.47 22.44 -31.87
N ASP A 63 -7.36 23.19 -32.49
CA ASP A 63 -7.79 22.94 -33.87
C ASP A 63 -6.72 23.35 -34.87
N LEU A 64 -6.66 22.62 -36.00
CA LEU A 64 -5.67 22.84 -37.07
C LEU A 64 -5.62 24.28 -37.62
N LYS A 65 -6.71 25.04 -37.49
CA LYS A 65 -6.83 26.38 -38.02
C LYS A 65 -6.15 27.47 -37.18
N GLU A 66 -5.89 27.21 -35.90
CA GLU A 66 -5.37 28.20 -34.95
C GLU A 66 -3.96 27.85 -34.45
N MET A 67 -3.27 26.93 -35.13
CA MET A 67 -2.01 26.38 -34.63
C MET A 67 -0.80 27.24 -34.96
N ASP A 68 -0.16 27.79 -33.94
CA ASP A 68 1.27 28.11 -33.99
C ASP A 68 2.09 26.83 -33.70
N VAL A 69 2.62 26.23 -34.78
CA VAL A 69 3.39 24.99 -34.76
C VAL A 69 4.91 25.19 -34.76
N ALA A 70 5.36 26.45 -34.78
CA ALA A 70 6.78 26.75 -34.82
C ALA A 70 7.47 26.22 -33.58
N ASN A 71 8.53 25.41 -33.78
CA ASN A 71 9.33 24.79 -32.72
C ASN A 71 8.55 23.92 -31.71
N LYS A 72 7.43 23.34 -32.12
CA LYS A 72 6.61 22.45 -31.28
C LYS A 72 6.52 21.05 -31.86
N PHE A 73 6.40 20.07 -30.99
CA PHE A 73 6.01 18.71 -31.38
C PHE A 73 4.49 18.67 -31.55
N VAL A 74 4.02 18.29 -32.72
CA VAL A 74 2.61 18.20 -33.02
C VAL A 74 2.23 16.74 -33.31
N PHE A 75 1.29 16.23 -32.53
CA PHE A 75 0.70 14.93 -32.77
C PHE A 75 -0.66 15.11 -33.44
N ILE A 76 -0.78 14.62 -34.66
CA ILE A 76 -2.02 14.65 -35.42
C ILE A 76 -2.67 13.26 -35.32
N GLY A 77 -3.91 13.23 -34.89
CA GLY A 77 -4.65 11.98 -34.78
C GLY A 77 -6.13 12.16 -35.09
N VAL A 78 -6.81 11.04 -35.37
CA VAL A 78 -8.23 11.01 -35.65
C VAL A 78 -8.98 10.82 -34.33
N THR A 79 -9.95 11.70 -34.07
CA THR A 79 -10.80 11.65 -32.85
C THR A 79 -12.23 11.20 -33.16
N ALA A 80 -12.55 10.87 -34.41
CA ALA A 80 -13.89 10.44 -34.81
C ALA A 80 -14.26 9.11 -34.14
N ASN A 81 -15.43 9.09 -33.53
CA ASN A 81 -15.93 7.90 -32.86
C ASN A 81 -16.06 6.71 -33.86
N GLY A 82 -15.56 5.56 -33.44
CA GLY A 82 -15.59 4.32 -34.21
C GLY A 82 -14.47 4.14 -35.24
N VAL A 83 -13.59 5.13 -35.45
CA VAL A 83 -12.46 5.04 -36.38
C VAL A 83 -11.23 4.47 -35.69
N MET A 84 -10.95 4.88 -34.46
CA MET A 84 -9.86 4.33 -33.65
C MET A 84 -10.38 3.87 -32.28
N PRO A 85 -9.92 2.70 -31.78
CA PRO A 85 -10.26 2.27 -30.44
C PRO A 85 -9.63 3.21 -29.40
N GLN A 86 -10.43 3.63 -28.44
CA GLN A 86 -9.92 4.32 -27.27
C GLN A 86 -9.27 3.32 -26.31
N ILE A 87 -8.20 3.73 -25.66
CA ILE A 87 -7.44 2.91 -24.73
C ILE A 87 -7.72 3.40 -23.30
N ALA A 88 -8.00 2.47 -22.40
CA ALA A 88 -8.19 2.78 -20.99
C ALA A 88 -6.87 3.20 -20.36
N THR A 89 -6.85 4.38 -19.75
CA THR A 89 -5.71 4.96 -19.05
C THR A 89 -6.11 5.39 -17.65
N PRO A 90 -5.18 5.66 -16.72
CA PRO A 90 -5.50 6.17 -15.40
C PRO A 90 -6.27 7.50 -15.39
N VAL A 91 -6.17 8.29 -16.45
CA VAL A 91 -6.89 9.58 -16.61
C VAL A 91 -8.16 9.47 -17.45
N GLY A 92 -8.56 8.26 -17.84
CA GLY A 92 -9.75 8.00 -18.63
C GLY A 92 -9.46 7.30 -19.96
N LEU A 93 -10.47 7.28 -20.84
CA LEU A 93 -10.33 6.72 -22.19
C LEU A 93 -9.65 7.75 -23.09
N LEU A 94 -8.51 7.40 -23.64
CA LEU A 94 -7.73 8.25 -24.54
C LEU A 94 -7.49 7.60 -25.89
N GLU A 95 -7.41 8.42 -26.92
CA GLU A 95 -7.01 8.00 -28.25
C GLU A 95 -5.49 7.74 -28.30
N PRO A 96 -5.01 6.81 -29.15
CA PRO A 96 -3.59 6.39 -29.18
C PRO A 96 -2.61 7.55 -29.38
N HIS A 97 -2.95 8.55 -30.20
CA HIS A 97 -2.07 9.70 -30.45
C HIS A 97 -1.85 10.57 -29.19
N LYS A 98 -2.85 10.70 -28.31
CA LYS A 98 -2.72 11.41 -27.03
C LYS A 98 -1.80 10.68 -26.07
N ILE A 99 -1.85 9.34 -26.06
CA ILE A 99 -0.93 8.50 -25.27
C ILE A 99 0.50 8.68 -25.75
N GLN A 100 0.73 8.74 -27.07
CA GLN A 100 2.05 8.96 -27.63
C GLN A 100 2.58 10.37 -27.34
N ALA A 101 1.70 11.38 -27.34
CA ALA A 101 2.04 12.74 -26.94
C ALA A 101 2.47 12.77 -25.45
N ALA A 102 1.69 12.18 -24.55
CA ALA A 102 1.99 12.09 -23.12
C ALA A 102 3.31 11.34 -22.86
N LEU A 103 3.57 10.24 -23.58
CA LEU A 103 4.83 9.53 -23.50
C LEU A 103 6.02 10.40 -23.93
N SER A 104 5.88 11.11 -25.05
CA SER A 104 6.92 11.98 -25.55
C SER A 104 7.21 13.13 -24.57
N GLU A 105 6.17 13.75 -24.05
CA GLU A 105 6.32 14.78 -23.03
C GLU A 105 6.99 14.25 -21.76
N SER A 106 6.61 13.06 -21.30
CA SER A 106 7.23 12.40 -20.14
C SER A 106 8.73 12.13 -20.34
N ILE A 107 9.14 11.87 -21.57
CA ILE A 107 10.57 11.68 -21.92
C ILE A 107 11.32 13.01 -21.84
N LEU A 108 10.75 14.09 -22.32
CA LEU A 108 11.39 15.42 -22.31
C LEU A 108 11.49 16.01 -20.91
N ILE A 109 10.38 16.01 -20.17
CA ILE A 109 10.30 16.64 -18.85
C ILE A 109 10.96 15.77 -17.78
N GLN A 110 11.15 14.47 -18.04
CA GLN A 110 11.69 13.49 -17.09
C GLN A 110 10.92 13.41 -15.76
N ASN A 111 9.67 13.77 -15.76
CA ASN A 111 8.80 13.80 -14.57
C ASN A 111 8.06 12.47 -14.32
N SER A 112 8.52 11.38 -14.90
CA SER A 112 7.87 10.08 -14.67
C SER A 112 8.65 9.27 -13.64
N PRO A 113 7.94 8.58 -12.73
CA PRO A 113 8.58 7.71 -11.77
C PRO A 113 9.25 6.53 -12.49
N TYR A 114 10.32 6.00 -11.89
CA TYR A 114 11.01 4.82 -12.38
C TYR A 114 11.30 3.87 -11.23
N ILE A 115 11.50 2.60 -11.55
CA ILE A 115 11.86 1.57 -10.58
C ILE A 115 13.39 1.55 -10.46
N PRO A 116 13.98 1.95 -9.34
CA PRO A 116 15.43 1.89 -9.15
C PRO A 116 15.89 0.43 -8.90
N ASP A 117 17.16 0.12 -9.19
CA ASP A 117 17.72 -1.23 -9.01
C ASP A 117 17.64 -1.75 -7.56
N PHE A 118 17.69 -0.84 -6.61
CA PHE A 118 17.59 -1.17 -5.19
C PHE A 118 16.13 -1.33 -4.69
N ALA A 119 15.13 -1.12 -5.54
CA ALA A 119 13.72 -1.14 -5.14
C ALA A 119 13.35 -2.45 -4.45
N LEU A 120 13.67 -3.59 -5.05
CA LEU A 120 13.36 -4.90 -4.48
C LEU A 120 13.97 -5.11 -3.10
N ALA A 121 15.25 -4.73 -2.92
CA ALA A 121 15.93 -4.86 -1.63
C ALA A 121 15.27 -3.99 -0.56
N LEU A 122 14.89 -2.76 -0.92
CA LEU A 122 14.20 -1.82 -0.04
C LEU A 122 12.77 -2.30 0.31
N GLU A 123 12.04 -2.83 -0.65
CA GLU A 123 10.71 -3.41 -0.45
C GLU A 123 10.74 -4.58 0.53
N ILE A 124 11.70 -5.51 0.38
CA ILE A 124 11.91 -6.63 1.32
C ILE A 124 12.24 -6.13 2.72
N LEU A 125 13.09 -5.10 2.82
CA LEU A 125 13.47 -4.51 4.10
C LEU A 125 12.27 -3.84 4.79
N ILE A 126 11.52 -3.02 4.07
CA ILE A 126 10.29 -2.37 4.57
C ILE A 126 9.30 -3.45 5.00
N PHE A 127 9.07 -4.46 4.18
CA PHE A 127 8.19 -5.59 4.50
C PHE A 127 8.61 -6.27 5.80
N GLY A 128 9.86 -6.68 5.91
CA GLY A 128 10.39 -7.37 7.10
C GLY A 128 10.24 -6.56 8.38
N ILE A 129 10.61 -5.27 8.33
CA ILE A 129 10.54 -4.38 9.50
C ILE A 129 9.07 -4.13 9.90
N PHE A 130 8.24 -3.66 8.99
CA PHE A 130 6.89 -3.20 9.34
C PHE A 130 5.96 -4.35 9.72
N VAL A 131 6.04 -5.50 9.05
CA VAL A 131 5.23 -6.67 9.38
C VAL A 131 5.66 -7.25 10.75
N SER A 132 6.97 -7.38 11.00
CA SER A 132 7.49 -7.86 12.29
C SER A 132 7.11 -6.91 13.42
N LEU A 133 7.25 -5.59 13.21
CA LEU A 133 6.90 -4.59 14.19
C LEU A 133 5.40 -4.61 14.52
N THR A 134 4.54 -4.78 13.51
CA THR A 134 3.09 -4.93 13.70
C THR A 134 2.76 -6.13 14.58
N TRP A 135 3.39 -7.28 14.33
CA TRP A 135 3.23 -8.47 15.17
C TRP A 135 3.68 -8.25 16.61
N ILE A 136 4.87 -7.68 16.80
CA ILE A 136 5.44 -7.41 18.12
C ILE A 136 4.54 -6.47 18.92
N VAL A 137 4.16 -5.34 18.34
CA VAL A 137 3.38 -4.29 19.03
C VAL A 137 2.04 -4.82 19.53
N ILE A 138 1.31 -5.58 18.71
CA ILE A 138 0.02 -6.14 19.12
C ILE A 138 0.18 -7.19 20.22
N ASN A 139 1.23 -8.00 20.18
CA ASN A 139 1.44 -9.06 21.16
C ASN A 139 1.94 -8.53 22.53
N TYR A 140 2.77 -7.49 22.56
CA TYR A 140 3.38 -7.00 23.79
C TYR A 140 2.65 -5.83 24.46
N LEU A 141 2.02 -4.94 23.70
CA LEU A 141 1.37 -3.73 24.25
C LEU A 141 -0.12 -3.91 24.57
N GLY A 142 -0.65 -5.11 24.37
CA GLY A 142 -2.08 -5.39 24.57
C GLY A 142 -2.98 -4.90 23.43
N VAL A 143 -4.25 -5.31 23.48
CA VAL A 143 -5.17 -5.15 22.35
C VAL A 143 -5.40 -3.69 21.96
N THR A 144 -5.71 -2.82 22.93
CA THR A 144 -6.08 -1.43 22.63
C THR A 144 -4.90 -0.62 22.12
N LYS A 145 -3.80 -0.56 22.87
CA LYS A 145 -2.59 0.20 22.48
C LYS A 145 -1.93 -0.42 21.24
N GLY A 146 -1.88 -1.76 21.19
CA GLY A 146 -1.28 -2.48 20.07
C GLY A 146 -1.98 -2.22 18.75
N VAL A 147 -3.31 -2.24 18.72
CA VAL A 147 -4.10 -1.94 17.52
C VAL A 147 -3.93 -0.50 17.08
N SER A 148 -3.95 0.48 18.00
CA SER A 148 -3.74 1.89 17.64
C SER A 148 -2.39 2.12 16.99
N ILE A 149 -1.32 1.51 17.52
CA ILE A 149 0.02 1.64 16.94
C ILE A 149 0.12 0.87 15.61
N ALA A 150 -0.54 -0.28 15.47
CA ALA A 150 -0.57 -1.02 14.21
C ALA A 150 -1.25 -0.23 13.08
N ILE A 151 -2.35 0.47 13.39
CA ILE A 151 -3.00 1.39 12.44
C ILE A 151 -2.04 2.53 12.07
N PHE A 152 -1.34 3.11 13.05
CA PHE A 152 -0.36 4.16 12.78
C PHE A 152 0.78 3.67 11.87
N LEU A 153 1.31 2.45 12.10
CA LEU A 153 2.31 1.83 11.24
C LEU A 153 1.81 1.60 9.81
N LEU A 154 0.56 1.17 9.66
CA LEU A 154 -0.08 0.98 8.36
C LEU A 154 -0.19 2.30 7.59
N LEU A 155 -0.64 3.37 8.26
CA LEU A 155 -0.69 4.71 7.66
C LEU A 155 0.72 5.21 7.28
N THR A 156 1.71 4.98 8.14
CA THR A 156 3.11 5.35 7.86
C THR A 156 3.64 4.63 6.63
N THR A 157 3.35 3.34 6.47
CA THR A 157 3.75 2.58 5.27
C THR A 157 3.12 3.16 4.01
N GLY A 158 1.83 3.51 4.03
CA GLY A 158 1.16 4.16 2.91
C GLY A 158 1.75 5.53 2.56
N LEU A 159 2.07 6.34 3.58
CA LEU A 159 2.73 7.64 3.41
C LEU A 159 4.14 7.51 2.82
N LEU A 160 4.91 6.50 3.23
CA LEU A 160 6.24 6.21 2.65
C LEU A 160 6.14 5.89 1.16
N GLY A 161 5.16 5.04 0.77
CA GLY A 161 4.91 4.75 -0.65
C GLY A 161 4.54 6.00 -1.45
N SER A 162 3.61 6.81 -0.95
CA SER A 162 3.23 8.08 -1.57
C SER A 162 4.40 9.04 -1.70
N PHE A 163 5.20 9.19 -0.64
CA PHE A 163 6.38 10.04 -0.64
C PHE A 163 7.43 9.58 -1.67
N SER A 164 7.63 8.26 -1.82
CA SER A 164 8.55 7.70 -2.82
C SER A 164 8.13 8.09 -4.25
N ILE A 165 6.83 8.00 -4.54
CA ILE A 165 6.29 8.40 -5.85
C ILE A 165 6.52 9.89 -6.11
N HIS A 166 6.29 10.76 -5.12
CA HIS A 166 6.58 12.18 -5.24
C HIS A 166 8.05 12.49 -5.48
N LYS A 167 8.96 11.63 -5.02
CA LYS A 167 10.40 11.72 -5.31
C LYS A 167 10.80 11.09 -6.64
N GLY A 168 9.86 10.57 -7.40
CA GLY A 168 10.10 9.93 -8.69
C GLY A 168 10.56 8.47 -8.59
N TYR A 169 10.45 7.83 -7.41
CA TYR A 169 10.75 6.41 -7.22
C TYR A 169 9.47 5.59 -7.11
N LEU A 170 9.35 4.57 -7.93
CA LEU A 170 8.25 3.62 -7.83
C LEU A 170 8.68 2.43 -6.96
N ILE A 171 8.28 2.48 -5.69
CA ILE A 171 8.51 1.41 -4.70
C ILE A 171 7.16 0.81 -4.35
N ASP A 172 7.02 -0.50 -4.53
CA ASP A 172 5.75 -1.19 -4.27
C ASP A 172 5.60 -1.55 -2.79
N VAL A 173 4.79 -0.78 -2.08
CA VAL A 173 4.43 -1.05 -0.67
C VAL A 173 3.13 -1.83 -0.53
N SER A 174 2.47 -2.21 -1.63
CA SER A 174 1.14 -2.85 -1.61
C SER A 174 1.16 -4.18 -0.87
N TRP A 175 2.16 -5.03 -1.13
CA TRP A 175 2.35 -6.30 -0.43
C TRP A 175 2.60 -6.11 1.06
N THR A 176 3.34 -5.08 1.43
CA THR A 176 3.59 -4.73 2.84
C THR A 176 2.28 -4.34 3.53
N LEU A 177 1.46 -3.49 2.92
CA LEU A 177 0.17 -3.07 3.46
C LEU A 177 -0.79 -4.24 3.66
N ILE A 178 -0.93 -5.11 2.66
CA ILE A 178 -1.77 -6.31 2.73
C ILE A 178 -1.28 -7.24 3.85
N SER A 179 0.01 -7.49 3.90
CA SER A 179 0.60 -8.37 4.91
C SER A 179 0.51 -7.81 6.32
N GLN A 180 0.69 -6.50 6.51
CA GLN A 180 0.46 -5.83 7.79
C GLN A 180 -0.99 -5.96 8.26
N PHE A 181 -1.94 -5.77 7.35
CA PHE A 181 -3.36 -5.91 7.66
C PHE A 181 -3.69 -7.33 8.10
N ILE A 182 -3.26 -8.34 7.35
CA ILE A 182 -3.48 -9.76 7.68
C ILE A 182 -2.81 -10.11 9.01
N THR A 183 -1.54 -9.74 9.18
CA THR A 183 -0.77 -9.98 10.41
C THR A 183 -1.42 -9.31 11.60
N GLY A 184 -1.88 -8.08 11.44
CA GLY A 184 -2.61 -7.34 12.46
C GLY A 184 -3.92 -8.03 12.87
N ALA A 185 -4.71 -8.48 11.90
CA ALA A 185 -5.96 -9.19 12.15
C ALA A 185 -5.73 -10.52 12.88
N VAL A 186 -4.74 -11.30 12.46
CA VAL A 186 -4.38 -12.58 13.10
C VAL A 186 -3.87 -12.35 14.52
N ALA A 187 -2.96 -11.41 14.73
CA ALA A 187 -2.42 -11.09 16.04
C ALA A 187 -3.52 -10.58 16.99
N PHE A 188 -4.41 -9.71 16.49
CA PHE A 188 -5.58 -9.24 17.24
C PHE A 188 -6.46 -10.42 17.67
N TYR A 189 -6.81 -11.30 16.74
CA TYR A 189 -7.67 -12.46 17.04
C TYR A 189 -7.06 -13.38 18.10
N ILE A 190 -5.76 -13.69 17.99
CA ILE A 190 -5.05 -14.53 18.97
C ILE A 190 -5.07 -13.88 20.35
N ASN A 191 -4.76 -12.59 20.45
CA ASN A 191 -4.75 -11.89 21.74
C ASN A 191 -6.14 -11.72 22.34
N PHE A 192 -7.14 -11.43 21.51
CA PHE A 192 -8.52 -11.38 21.93
C PHE A 192 -8.96 -12.72 22.53
N ARG A 193 -8.68 -13.84 21.84
CA ARG A 193 -9.00 -15.18 22.37
C ARG A 193 -8.28 -15.49 23.68
N LYS A 194 -7.00 -15.12 23.81
CA LYS A 194 -6.24 -15.31 25.07
C LYS A 194 -6.90 -14.54 26.21
N GLN A 195 -7.23 -13.27 26.02
CA GLN A 195 -7.86 -12.44 27.04
C GLN A 195 -9.27 -12.96 27.39
N PHE A 196 -10.04 -13.37 26.40
CA PHE A 196 -11.37 -13.93 26.62
C PHE A 196 -11.31 -15.23 27.46
N LYS A 197 -10.39 -16.15 27.11
CA LYS A 197 -10.19 -17.39 27.90
C LYS A 197 -9.75 -17.09 29.33
N LEU A 198 -8.83 -16.12 29.51
CA LEU A 198 -8.37 -15.75 30.86
C LEU A 198 -9.52 -15.18 31.71
N ARG A 199 -10.35 -14.31 31.14
CA ARG A 199 -11.55 -13.79 31.81
C ARG A 199 -12.53 -14.90 32.18
N GLN A 200 -12.74 -15.87 31.32
CA GLN A 200 -13.61 -17.04 31.62
C GLN A 200 -13.04 -17.91 32.74
N LEU A 201 -11.72 -18.16 32.74
CA LEU A 201 -11.04 -18.91 33.79
C LEU A 201 -11.19 -18.23 35.15
N ILE A 202 -10.91 -16.93 35.22
CA ILE A 202 -11.08 -16.14 36.45
C ILE A 202 -12.53 -16.22 36.91
N LYS A 203 -13.49 -15.99 36.01
CA LYS A 203 -14.91 -16.09 36.33
C LYS A 203 -15.28 -17.46 36.92
N LYS A 204 -14.82 -18.56 36.29
CA LYS A 204 -15.11 -19.93 36.73
C LYS A 204 -14.48 -20.24 38.10
N GLN A 205 -13.29 -19.70 38.41
CA GLN A 205 -12.66 -19.84 39.72
C GLN A 205 -13.46 -19.11 40.81
N PHE A 206 -13.94 -17.90 40.52
CA PHE A 206 -14.77 -17.15 41.49
C PHE A 206 -16.18 -17.76 41.69
N GLU A 207 -16.76 -18.37 40.66
CA GLU A 207 -18.08 -19.07 40.78
C GLU A 207 -18.05 -20.26 41.74
N HIS A 208 -16.86 -20.81 42.04
CA HIS A 208 -16.74 -21.90 43.06
C HIS A 208 -16.74 -21.40 44.50
N TYR A 209 -16.41 -20.10 44.73
CA TYR A 209 -16.29 -19.51 46.07
C TYR A 209 -17.42 -18.51 46.39
N LEU A 210 -18.13 -18.03 45.42
CA LEU A 210 -19.20 -17.05 45.57
C LEU A 210 -20.46 -17.51 44.83
N ASP A 211 -21.63 -17.20 45.43
CA ASP A 211 -22.91 -17.42 44.74
C ASP A 211 -22.90 -16.79 43.36
N PRO A 212 -23.26 -17.52 42.28
CA PRO A 212 -23.31 -16.98 40.92
C PRO A 212 -24.13 -15.72 40.77
N ARG A 213 -25.14 -15.54 41.63
CA ARG A 213 -25.97 -14.33 41.65
C ARG A 213 -25.20 -13.10 42.15
N GLN A 214 -24.33 -13.28 43.14
CA GLN A 214 -23.47 -12.21 43.66
C GLN A 214 -22.36 -11.84 42.66
N VAL A 215 -21.74 -12.82 42.00
CA VAL A 215 -20.78 -12.59 40.94
C VAL A 215 -21.37 -11.77 39.80
N LYS A 216 -22.61 -12.05 39.41
CA LYS A 216 -23.34 -11.34 38.36
C LYS A 216 -23.70 -9.90 38.76
N GLN A 217 -24.00 -9.65 40.04
CA GLN A 217 -24.21 -8.29 40.57
C GLN A 217 -22.95 -7.47 40.64
N LEU A 218 -21.83 -8.06 41.08
CA LEU A 218 -20.52 -7.43 41.12
C LEU A 218 -19.99 -7.07 39.71
N GLN A 219 -20.29 -7.90 38.71
CA GLN A 219 -19.93 -7.59 37.30
C GLN A 219 -20.75 -6.42 36.74
N LYS A 220 -21.99 -6.23 37.19
CA LYS A 220 -22.84 -5.10 36.77
C LYS A 220 -22.50 -3.81 37.49
N ASN A 221 -22.05 -3.89 38.74
CA ASN A 221 -21.72 -2.75 39.59
C ASN A 221 -20.42 -3.03 40.34
N PRO A 222 -19.23 -2.76 39.73
CA PRO A 222 -17.91 -2.97 40.35
C PRO A 222 -17.73 -2.17 41.67
N ASP A 223 -18.47 -1.08 41.84
CA ASP A 223 -18.43 -0.21 43.01
C ASP A 223 -19.01 -0.86 44.29
N LEU A 224 -19.67 -2.01 44.16
CA LEU A 224 -20.13 -2.80 45.31
C LEU A 224 -18.99 -3.53 46.03
N LEU A 225 -17.78 -3.56 45.49
CA LEU A 225 -16.58 -4.09 46.14
C LEU A 225 -15.96 -3.06 47.13
N LYS A 226 -16.78 -2.42 47.95
CA LYS A 226 -16.26 -1.57 49.02
C LYS A 226 -15.81 -2.46 50.20
N LEU A 227 -14.54 -2.34 50.53
CA LEU A 227 -13.98 -2.87 51.76
C LEU A 227 -14.67 -2.17 52.96
N GLY A 228 -15.53 -2.84 53.69
CA GLY A 228 -16.20 -2.24 54.85
C GLY A 228 -17.45 -2.92 55.32
N GLY A 229 -17.94 -3.91 54.55
CA GLY A 229 -19.18 -4.63 54.89
C GLY A 229 -20.46 -3.78 54.79
N GLU A 230 -21.58 -4.39 54.61
CA GLU A 230 -22.89 -3.75 54.53
C GLU A 230 -23.75 -4.23 55.70
N LYS A 231 -24.34 -3.33 56.46
CA LYS A 231 -25.28 -3.71 57.48
C LYS A 231 -26.56 -4.21 56.81
N ARG A 232 -26.85 -5.49 56.97
CA ARG A 232 -28.09 -6.10 56.50
C ARG A 232 -28.78 -6.82 57.65
N TYR A 233 -30.11 -6.78 57.69
CA TYR A 233 -30.88 -7.67 58.52
C TYR A 233 -30.87 -9.07 57.84
N ALA A 234 -30.31 -10.04 58.54
CA ALA A 234 -30.22 -11.40 58.05
C ALA A 234 -30.61 -12.40 59.15
N THR A 235 -31.31 -13.42 58.78
CA THR A 235 -31.61 -14.55 59.66
C THR A 235 -30.64 -15.67 59.35
N PHE A 236 -29.89 -16.11 60.36
CA PHE A 236 -28.92 -17.19 60.22
C PHE A 236 -29.56 -18.49 60.74
N LEU A 237 -29.57 -19.50 59.89
CA LEU A 237 -30.00 -20.85 60.25
C LEU A 237 -28.79 -21.79 60.25
N PHE A 238 -28.45 -22.37 61.39
CA PHE A 238 -27.42 -23.40 61.52
C PHE A 238 -28.12 -24.75 61.61
N THR A 239 -27.83 -25.64 60.65
CA THR A 239 -28.32 -27.02 60.68
C THR A 239 -27.11 -27.96 60.72
N ASP A 240 -27.18 -28.94 61.61
CA ASP A 240 -26.18 -29.99 61.72
C ASP A 240 -26.82 -31.37 61.46
N VAL A 241 -26.09 -32.26 60.82
CA VAL A 241 -26.55 -33.62 60.49
C VAL A 241 -25.98 -34.56 61.55
N ARG A 242 -26.84 -35.10 62.42
CA ARG A 242 -26.45 -36.14 63.39
C ARG A 242 -25.99 -37.41 62.67
N GLY A 243 -24.78 -37.89 63.01
CA GLY A 243 -24.28 -39.17 62.53
C GLY A 243 -23.39 -39.09 61.30
N PHE A 244 -22.78 -37.92 61.06
CA PHE A 244 -21.79 -37.73 60.00
C PHE A 244 -20.37 -37.99 60.60
N THR A 245 -20.12 -39.23 61.02
CA THR A 245 -18.82 -39.79 61.34
C THR A 245 -18.67 -41.15 60.72
#